data_a52190bbc92c418d8982fe8c53d91283
#
_entry.id   a52190bbc92c418d8982fe8c53d91283
#
_cell.length_a   1.000
_cell.length_b   1.000
_cell.length_c   1.000
_cell.angle_alpha   90.00
_cell.angle_beta   90.00
_cell.angle_gamma   90.00
#
_symmetry.space_group_name_H-M   'P 1'
#
loop_
_entity.id
_entity.type
_entity.pdbx_description
1 polymer ?
#
loop_
_entity_poly.entity_id
_entity_poly.type
_entity_poly.pdbx_seq_one_letter_code
_entity_poly.pdbx_strand_id
1 'polypeptide(L)'
;MQSLYTVSTLETEAKPGEPRKILQQHFDQTRSLFVYLIWFLTEVARYAEKDAHQRASKHLPSAEDLNVNTKLAGNELLWKILEDPQFIAQVGKDKPVQRTDLELIRKVYLQLKDTPEYRAYIADATREKGDERKILEFIFNDLLLGSENFTSHIEELFSNWDDDGEMVIQLLVGYLQKPGQLLFNQMLSPDKEQFAKSLLQTVIDKREYLQELIVPKLKNWDPERIALLDMILMEMGVSEFLYFETIPPKVTINEYIDLAKEYSTQQSGQFVNGMLDNI
;
A
#
# COMPACT_ATOMS: atom_id res chain seq x y z
N MET A 1 -13.88 6.12 4.35
CA MET A 1 -13.93 5.88 5.80
C MET A 1 -12.83 6.66 6.54
N GLN A 2 -11.54 6.30 6.48
CA GLN A 2 -10.42 6.94 7.20
C GLN A 2 -10.39 8.48 7.08
N SER A 3 -10.59 9.03 5.86
CA SER A 3 -10.64 10.49 5.66
C SER A 3 -11.80 11.16 6.38
N LEU A 4 -12.97 10.52 6.46
CA LEU A 4 -14.12 11.00 7.23
C LEU A 4 -13.84 10.92 8.73
N TYR A 5 -13.20 9.84 9.19
CA TYR A 5 -12.79 9.71 10.59
C TYR A 5 -11.83 10.83 10.97
N THR A 6 -10.80 11.05 10.17
CA THR A 6 -9.83 12.14 10.38
C THR A 6 -10.53 13.50 10.43
N VAL A 7 -11.44 13.78 9.48
CA VAL A 7 -12.22 15.04 9.48
C VAL A 7 -13.09 15.16 10.72
N SER A 8 -13.72 14.07 11.17
CA SER A 8 -14.61 14.08 12.35
C SER A 8 -13.88 14.19 13.68
N THR A 9 -12.57 13.91 13.70
CA THR A 9 -11.71 14.00 14.91
C THR A 9 -10.90 15.31 14.97
N LEU A 10 -11.06 16.21 13.99
CA LEU A 10 -10.42 17.52 14.07
C LEU A 10 -10.96 18.34 15.27
N GLU A 11 -10.08 19.04 15.96
CA GLU A 11 -10.45 19.92 17.08
C GLU A 11 -11.31 21.12 16.66
N THR A 12 -11.24 21.49 15.39
CA THR A 12 -11.98 22.60 14.79
C THR A 12 -12.70 22.14 13.54
N GLU A 13 -13.78 22.83 13.20
CA GLU A 13 -14.51 22.56 11.96
C GLU A 13 -13.58 22.64 10.74
N ALA A 14 -13.67 21.62 9.87
CA ALA A 14 -12.80 21.52 8.70
C ALA A 14 -13.01 22.71 7.75
N LYS A 15 -11.93 23.33 7.32
CA LYS A 15 -11.98 24.43 6.35
C LYS A 15 -12.43 23.94 4.96
N PRO A 16 -13.07 24.80 4.14
CA PRO A 16 -13.44 24.45 2.78
C PRO A 16 -12.26 23.85 2.00
N GLY A 17 -12.45 22.66 1.44
CA GLY A 17 -11.42 21.92 0.67
C GLY A 17 -10.43 21.11 1.51
N GLU A 18 -10.41 21.22 2.82
CA GLU A 18 -9.54 20.44 3.71
C GLU A 18 -9.84 18.93 3.65
N PRO A 19 -11.09 18.47 3.65
CA PRO A 19 -11.40 17.04 3.51
C PRO A 19 -10.85 16.41 2.22
N ARG A 20 -10.90 17.15 1.12
CA ARG A 20 -10.31 16.69 -0.15
C ARG A 20 -8.79 16.60 -0.11
N LYS A 21 -8.13 17.49 0.63
CA LYS A 21 -6.67 17.43 0.85
C LYS A 21 -6.31 16.22 1.70
N ILE A 22 -7.08 15.91 2.74
CA ILE A 22 -6.89 14.73 3.59
C ILE A 22 -7.02 13.46 2.73
N LEU A 23 -8.07 13.35 1.91
CA LEU A 23 -8.23 12.21 1.00
C LEU A 23 -7.05 12.08 0.03
N GLN A 24 -6.59 13.21 -0.54
CA GLN A 24 -5.43 13.21 -1.43
C GLN A 24 -4.14 12.79 -0.71
N GLN A 25 -3.96 13.19 0.54
CA GLN A 25 -2.82 12.76 1.37
C GLN A 25 -2.83 11.25 1.59
N HIS A 26 -3.98 10.63 1.84
CA HIS A 26 -4.08 9.17 1.97
C HIS A 26 -3.69 8.47 0.66
N PHE A 27 -4.18 8.94 -0.50
CA PHE A 27 -3.74 8.40 -1.79
C PHE A 27 -2.24 8.57 -2.03
N ASP A 28 -1.69 9.70 -1.64
CA ASP A 28 -0.26 9.97 -1.75
C ASP A 28 0.57 9.08 -0.82
N GLN A 29 0.08 8.76 0.39
CA GLN A 29 0.71 7.82 1.32
C GLN A 29 0.74 6.40 0.75
N THR A 30 -0.37 5.91 0.22
CA THR A 30 -0.44 4.59 -0.43
C THR A 30 0.55 4.49 -1.59
N ARG A 31 0.61 5.53 -2.43
CA ARG A 31 1.58 5.60 -3.53
C ARG A 31 3.01 5.62 -3.03
N SER A 32 3.30 6.40 -2.00
CA SER A 32 4.64 6.50 -1.40
C SER A 32 5.11 5.17 -0.81
N LEU A 33 4.21 4.43 -0.17
CA LEU A 33 4.46 3.07 0.31
C LEU A 33 4.83 2.14 -0.86
N PHE A 34 4.03 2.13 -1.92
CA PHE A 34 4.30 1.32 -3.12
C PHE A 34 5.67 1.63 -3.74
N VAL A 35 5.98 2.92 -3.93
CA VAL A 35 7.28 3.36 -4.45
C VAL A 35 8.42 2.93 -3.54
N TYR A 36 8.25 3.01 -2.23
CA TYR A 36 9.25 2.62 -1.26
C TYR A 36 9.56 1.13 -1.30
N LEU A 37 8.54 0.29 -1.39
CA LEU A 37 8.74 -1.17 -1.50
C LEU A 37 9.52 -1.55 -2.77
N ILE A 38 9.17 -0.94 -3.93
CA ILE A 38 9.92 -1.14 -5.17
C ILE A 38 11.37 -0.64 -5.01
N TRP A 39 11.54 0.56 -4.45
CA TRP A 39 12.86 1.14 -4.18
C TRP A 39 13.71 0.20 -3.34
N PHE A 40 13.18 -0.29 -2.23
CA PHE A 40 13.92 -1.18 -1.34
C PHE A 40 14.34 -2.48 -2.04
N LEU A 41 13.41 -3.09 -2.79
CA LEU A 41 13.70 -4.27 -3.61
C LEU A 41 14.83 -4.00 -4.61
N THR A 42 14.80 -2.84 -5.30
CA THR A 42 15.84 -2.49 -6.27
C THR A 42 17.19 -2.27 -5.60
N GLU A 43 17.22 -1.69 -4.41
CA GLU A 43 18.47 -1.48 -3.66
C GLU A 43 19.08 -2.80 -3.16
N VAL A 44 18.25 -3.76 -2.72
CA VAL A 44 18.71 -5.11 -2.38
C VAL A 44 19.32 -5.79 -3.61
N ALA A 45 18.65 -5.75 -4.76
CA ALA A 45 19.14 -6.37 -5.99
C ALA A 45 20.44 -5.72 -6.49
N ARG A 46 20.56 -4.40 -6.41
CA ARG A 46 21.77 -3.64 -6.79
C ARG A 46 22.92 -3.81 -5.81
N TYR A 47 22.66 -4.28 -4.60
CA TYR A 47 23.71 -4.45 -3.60
C TYR A 47 24.80 -5.44 -4.04
N ALA A 48 24.50 -6.36 -4.96
CA ALA A 48 25.48 -7.28 -5.57
C ALA A 48 26.68 -6.52 -6.18
N GLU A 49 26.43 -5.39 -6.86
CA GLU A 49 27.48 -4.56 -7.44
C GLU A 49 28.29 -3.83 -6.36
N LYS A 50 27.61 -3.31 -5.33
CA LYS A 50 28.26 -2.69 -4.18
C LYS A 50 29.13 -3.67 -3.40
N ASP A 51 28.66 -4.91 -3.17
CA ASP A 51 29.42 -5.99 -2.53
C ASP A 51 30.67 -6.34 -3.36
N ALA A 52 30.52 -6.49 -4.68
CA ALA A 52 31.62 -6.74 -5.59
C ALA A 52 32.70 -5.64 -5.50
N HIS A 53 32.30 -4.39 -5.55
CA HIS A 53 33.21 -3.26 -5.46
C HIS A 53 33.91 -3.18 -4.10
N GLN A 54 33.19 -3.38 -3.01
CA GLN A 54 33.75 -3.38 -1.65
C GLN A 54 34.76 -4.52 -1.45
N ARG A 55 34.46 -5.73 -1.98
CA ARG A 55 35.37 -6.88 -1.89
C ARG A 55 36.62 -6.68 -2.72
N ALA A 56 36.48 -6.19 -3.94
CA ALA A 56 37.62 -5.90 -4.81
C ALA A 56 38.55 -4.80 -4.25
N SER A 57 38.03 -3.89 -3.43
CA SER A 57 38.79 -2.78 -2.83
C SER A 57 39.51 -3.16 -1.52
N LYS A 58 39.45 -4.41 -1.05
CA LYS A 58 40.22 -4.87 0.11
C LYS A 58 41.72 -4.75 -0.14
N HIS A 59 42.51 -4.51 0.89
CA HIS A 59 43.95 -4.41 0.78
C HIS A 59 44.61 -5.68 0.20
N LEU A 60 44.07 -6.86 0.54
CA LEU A 60 44.48 -8.15 0.00
C LEU A 60 43.24 -8.94 -0.41
N PRO A 61 42.66 -8.67 -1.60
CA PRO A 61 41.50 -9.39 -2.06
C PRO A 61 41.84 -10.85 -2.40
N SER A 62 40.98 -11.79 -1.98
CA SER A 62 41.07 -13.18 -2.39
C SER A 62 40.56 -13.37 -3.84
N ALA A 63 40.79 -14.50 -4.44
CA ALA A 63 40.24 -14.83 -5.75
C ALA A 63 38.70 -14.80 -5.74
N GLU A 64 38.06 -15.17 -4.63
CA GLU A 64 36.63 -15.08 -4.43
C GLU A 64 36.14 -13.65 -4.32
N ASP A 65 36.93 -12.75 -3.69
CA ASP A 65 36.60 -11.33 -3.58
C ASP A 65 36.62 -10.61 -4.95
N LEU A 66 37.46 -11.11 -5.87
CA LEU A 66 37.57 -10.57 -7.23
C LEU A 66 36.54 -11.16 -8.20
N ASN A 67 35.91 -12.28 -7.86
CA ASN A 67 34.95 -13.00 -8.72
C ASN A 67 33.51 -12.98 -8.17
N VAL A 68 33.10 -11.87 -7.55
CA VAL A 68 31.69 -11.72 -7.10
C VAL A 68 30.77 -11.68 -8.30
N ASN A 69 29.77 -12.55 -8.28
CA ASN A 69 28.77 -12.58 -9.35
C ASN A 69 27.81 -11.40 -9.24
N THR A 70 27.74 -10.58 -10.28
CA THR A 70 26.89 -9.39 -10.37
C THR A 70 25.67 -9.59 -11.27
N LYS A 71 25.33 -10.85 -11.62
CA LYS A 71 24.18 -11.14 -12.51
C LYS A 71 22.90 -10.47 -12.03
N LEU A 72 22.65 -10.48 -10.71
CA LEU A 72 21.45 -9.88 -10.13
C LEU A 72 21.38 -8.35 -10.35
N ALA A 73 22.49 -7.63 -10.16
CA ALA A 73 22.52 -6.20 -10.44
C ALA A 73 22.31 -5.86 -11.92
N GLY A 74 22.67 -6.77 -12.82
CA GLY A 74 22.40 -6.68 -14.25
C GLY A 74 21.07 -7.32 -14.69
N ASN A 75 20.14 -7.61 -13.78
CA ASN A 75 18.83 -8.17 -14.09
C ASN A 75 18.04 -7.21 -15.02
N GLU A 76 17.55 -7.72 -16.16
CA GLU A 76 16.89 -6.90 -17.17
C GLU A 76 15.57 -6.29 -16.69
N LEU A 77 14.86 -7.00 -15.79
CA LEU A 77 13.62 -6.51 -15.22
C LEU A 77 13.90 -5.38 -14.23
N LEU A 78 14.94 -5.53 -13.41
CA LEU A 78 15.43 -4.49 -12.51
C LEU A 78 15.76 -3.21 -13.28
N TRP A 79 16.48 -3.32 -14.40
CA TRP A 79 16.83 -2.16 -15.22
C TRP A 79 15.63 -1.48 -15.85
N LYS A 80 14.62 -2.25 -16.28
CA LYS A 80 13.35 -1.67 -16.77
C LYS A 80 12.63 -0.86 -15.69
N ILE A 81 12.70 -1.29 -14.43
CA ILE A 81 12.14 -0.53 -13.29
C ILE A 81 12.95 0.75 -13.08
N LEU A 82 14.28 0.65 -13.04
CA LEU A 82 15.17 1.78 -12.77
C LEU A 82 15.17 2.84 -13.89
N GLU A 83 14.87 2.44 -15.12
CA GLU A 83 14.77 3.31 -16.29
C GLU A 83 13.36 3.84 -16.54
N ASP A 84 12.36 3.37 -15.78
CA ASP A 84 10.98 3.86 -15.89
C ASP A 84 10.90 5.34 -15.48
N PRO A 85 10.56 6.27 -16.42
CA PRO A 85 10.53 7.70 -16.11
C PRO A 85 9.55 8.05 -14.99
N GLN A 86 8.46 7.29 -14.83
CA GLN A 86 7.49 7.53 -13.78
C GLN A 86 8.04 7.11 -12.43
N PHE A 87 8.71 5.96 -12.35
CA PHE A 87 9.39 5.53 -11.13
C PHE A 87 10.47 6.53 -10.72
N ILE A 88 11.32 6.95 -11.66
CA ILE A 88 12.36 7.97 -11.43
C ILE A 88 11.75 9.26 -10.88
N ALA A 89 10.66 9.74 -11.48
CA ALA A 89 9.98 10.95 -11.03
C ALA A 89 9.42 10.83 -9.60
N GLN A 90 8.83 9.67 -9.24
CA GLN A 90 8.32 9.44 -7.89
C GLN A 90 9.45 9.28 -6.87
N VAL A 91 10.51 8.55 -7.19
CA VAL A 91 11.70 8.45 -6.34
C VAL A 91 12.32 9.84 -6.08
N GLY A 92 12.37 10.69 -7.10
CA GLY A 92 12.83 12.08 -6.97
C GLY A 92 11.94 12.94 -6.05
N LYS A 93 10.63 12.69 -6.06
CA LYS A 93 9.64 13.37 -5.21
C LYS A 93 9.68 12.86 -3.76
N ASP A 94 9.61 11.54 -3.58
CA ASP A 94 9.44 10.90 -2.27
C ASP A 94 10.75 10.72 -1.52
N LYS A 95 11.88 10.78 -2.23
CA LYS A 95 13.26 10.69 -1.71
C LYS A 95 13.45 9.48 -0.75
N PRO A 96 13.10 8.27 -1.16
CA PRO A 96 13.13 7.08 -0.29
C PRO A 96 14.51 6.83 0.30
N VAL A 97 15.59 7.20 -0.37
CA VAL A 97 16.97 7.07 0.10
C VAL A 97 17.21 7.68 1.48
N GLN A 98 16.47 8.75 1.84
CA GLN A 98 16.61 9.43 3.13
C GLN A 98 16.03 8.62 4.30
N ARG A 99 15.18 7.66 4.01
CA ARG A 99 14.47 6.81 4.99
C ARG A 99 14.93 5.36 4.93
N THR A 100 15.82 5.03 3.98
CA THR A 100 16.25 3.65 3.72
C THR A 100 17.30 3.22 4.73
N ASP A 101 17.06 2.08 5.39
CA ASP A 101 18.06 1.42 6.22
C ASP A 101 19.04 0.62 5.36
N LEU A 102 20.25 1.16 5.20
CA LEU A 102 21.32 0.54 4.40
C LEU A 102 21.85 -0.76 5.02
N GLU A 103 21.83 -0.88 6.35
CA GLU A 103 22.25 -2.11 7.02
C GLU A 103 21.21 -3.22 6.85
N LEU A 104 19.93 -2.87 6.82
CA LEU A 104 18.86 -3.82 6.52
C LEU A 104 19.00 -4.35 5.07
N ILE A 105 19.24 -3.47 4.09
CA ILE A 105 19.52 -3.88 2.70
C ILE A 105 20.69 -4.86 2.66
N ARG A 106 21.79 -4.52 3.33
CA ARG A 106 22.97 -5.39 3.40
C ARG A 106 22.64 -6.75 4.01
N LYS A 107 21.90 -6.79 5.13
CA LYS A 107 21.50 -8.04 5.80
C LYS A 107 20.65 -8.91 4.88
N VAL A 108 19.66 -8.35 4.22
CA VAL A 108 18.79 -9.10 3.29
C VAL A 108 19.61 -9.64 2.11
N TYR A 109 20.50 -8.83 1.55
CA TYR A 109 21.40 -9.32 0.47
C TYR A 109 22.32 -10.46 0.92
N LEU A 110 22.86 -10.40 2.13
CA LEU A 110 23.70 -11.46 2.66
C LEU A 110 22.88 -12.75 2.87
N GLN A 111 21.64 -12.66 3.38
CA GLN A 111 20.73 -13.80 3.46
C GLN A 111 20.43 -14.37 2.07
N LEU A 112 20.14 -13.51 1.08
CA LEU A 112 19.89 -13.92 -0.30
C LEU A 112 21.03 -14.78 -0.85
N LYS A 113 22.28 -14.42 -0.63
CA LYS A 113 23.46 -15.16 -1.13
C LYS A 113 23.52 -16.60 -0.63
N ASP A 114 22.96 -16.87 0.53
CA ASP A 114 22.97 -18.21 1.14
C ASP A 114 21.80 -19.08 0.68
N THR A 115 20.85 -18.52 -0.07
CA THR A 115 19.67 -19.25 -0.56
C THR A 115 19.98 -20.13 -1.77
N PRO A 116 19.32 -21.28 -1.90
CA PRO A 116 19.41 -22.15 -3.08
C PRO A 116 18.92 -21.42 -4.35
N GLU A 117 17.90 -20.60 -4.24
CA GLU A 117 17.28 -19.83 -5.33
C GLU A 117 18.27 -18.87 -5.97
N TYR A 118 19.00 -18.12 -5.14
CA TYR A 118 20.03 -17.21 -5.63
C TYR A 118 21.20 -17.96 -6.26
N ARG A 119 21.67 -19.07 -5.65
CA ARG A 119 22.75 -19.87 -6.19
C ARG A 119 22.38 -20.48 -7.54
N ALA A 120 21.16 -20.99 -7.68
CA ALA A 120 20.64 -21.50 -8.96
C ALA A 120 20.58 -20.39 -10.01
N TYR A 121 20.03 -19.22 -9.63
CA TYR A 121 19.93 -18.07 -10.53
C TYR A 121 21.30 -17.59 -11.06
N ILE A 122 22.33 -17.48 -10.20
CA ILE A 122 23.65 -17.02 -10.63
C ILE A 122 24.46 -18.08 -11.38
N ALA A 123 24.16 -19.38 -11.16
CA ALA A 123 24.81 -20.50 -11.86
C ALA A 123 24.33 -20.64 -13.31
N ASP A 124 23.11 -20.26 -13.60
CA ASP A 124 22.58 -20.23 -14.96
C ASP A 124 23.20 -19.06 -15.74
N ALA A 125 23.82 -19.34 -16.87
CA ALA A 125 24.41 -18.31 -17.74
C ALA A 125 23.35 -17.58 -18.60
N THR A 126 22.14 -18.15 -18.72
CA THR A 126 21.05 -17.55 -19.50
C THR A 126 20.34 -16.41 -18.74
N ARG A 127 19.61 -15.57 -19.47
CA ARG A 127 18.79 -14.49 -18.93
C ARG A 127 17.35 -14.66 -19.41
N GLU A 128 16.73 -15.77 -18.98
CA GLU A 128 15.33 -15.99 -19.27
C GLU A 128 14.46 -15.02 -18.46
N LYS A 129 13.54 -14.33 -19.14
CA LYS A 129 12.65 -13.33 -18.51
C LYS A 129 11.88 -13.87 -17.30
N GLY A 130 11.54 -15.16 -17.36
CA GLY A 130 10.87 -15.83 -16.25
C GLY A 130 11.75 -15.91 -15.01
N ASP A 131 13.01 -16.23 -15.16
CA ASP A 131 13.93 -16.38 -14.03
C ASP A 131 14.44 -15.05 -13.50
N GLU A 132 14.60 -14.05 -14.39
CA GLU A 132 14.84 -12.66 -14.00
C GLU A 132 13.72 -12.12 -13.10
N ARG A 133 12.46 -12.48 -13.38
CA ARG A 133 11.31 -12.10 -12.56
C ARG A 133 11.24 -12.92 -11.27
N LYS A 134 11.37 -14.24 -11.35
CA LYS A 134 11.25 -15.13 -10.18
C LYS A 134 12.22 -14.76 -9.06
N ILE A 135 13.45 -14.36 -9.40
CA ILE A 135 14.42 -13.99 -8.37
C ILE A 135 13.99 -12.67 -7.66
N LEU A 136 13.42 -11.70 -8.37
CA LEU A 136 12.91 -10.47 -7.75
C LEU A 136 11.65 -10.74 -6.91
N GLU A 137 10.74 -11.60 -7.40
CA GLU A 137 9.56 -12.06 -6.65
C GLU A 137 9.99 -12.81 -5.37
N PHE A 138 10.99 -13.68 -5.45
CA PHE A 138 11.54 -14.38 -4.29
C PHE A 138 12.16 -13.42 -3.27
N ILE A 139 12.97 -12.45 -3.70
CA ILE A 139 13.52 -11.43 -2.80
C ILE A 139 12.40 -10.69 -2.09
N PHE A 140 11.37 -10.32 -2.81
CA PHE A 140 10.27 -9.55 -2.24
C PHE A 140 9.39 -10.38 -1.30
N ASN A 141 8.87 -11.51 -1.78
CA ASN A 141 7.87 -12.28 -1.04
C ASN A 141 8.48 -13.09 0.12
N ASP A 142 9.65 -13.71 -0.11
CA ASP A 142 10.21 -14.66 0.85
C ASP A 142 11.23 -14.00 1.78
N LEU A 143 12.06 -13.09 1.29
CA LEU A 143 13.10 -12.48 2.11
C LEU A 143 12.67 -11.16 2.74
N LEU A 144 12.00 -10.27 1.99
CA LEU A 144 11.55 -9.00 2.54
C LEU A 144 10.31 -9.19 3.40
N LEU A 145 9.20 -9.66 2.83
CA LEU A 145 7.96 -9.86 3.57
C LEU A 145 8.05 -10.94 4.64
N GLY A 146 8.94 -11.94 4.47
CA GLY A 146 9.24 -12.95 5.49
C GLY A 146 10.15 -12.46 6.63
N SER A 147 10.67 -11.22 6.55
CA SER A 147 11.57 -10.65 7.56
C SER A 147 10.84 -9.71 8.51
N GLU A 148 10.75 -10.09 9.79
CA GLU A 148 10.19 -9.24 10.84
C GLU A 148 10.91 -7.87 10.92
N ASN A 149 12.23 -7.84 10.72
CA ASN A 149 12.97 -6.59 10.70
C ASN A 149 12.53 -5.65 9.55
N PHE A 150 12.17 -6.21 8.40
CA PHE A 150 11.70 -5.43 7.26
C PHE A 150 10.26 -4.95 7.48
N THR A 151 9.36 -5.82 7.92
CA THR A 151 7.96 -5.45 8.17
C THR A 151 7.88 -4.39 9.26
N SER A 152 8.60 -4.53 10.37
CA SER A 152 8.67 -3.50 11.41
C SER A 152 9.25 -2.18 10.90
N HIS A 153 10.27 -2.23 10.03
CA HIS A 153 10.80 -1.01 9.38
C HIS A 153 9.75 -0.31 8.51
N ILE A 154 8.91 -1.08 7.79
CA ILE A 154 7.82 -0.50 7.00
C ILE A 154 6.73 0.09 7.90
N GLU A 155 6.32 -0.60 8.96
CA GLU A 155 5.36 -0.13 9.96
C GLU A 155 5.78 1.19 10.62
N GLU A 156 7.06 1.32 10.95
CA GLU A 156 7.60 2.57 11.51
C GLU A 156 7.57 3.74 10.51
N LEU A 157 7.74 3.48 9.22
CA LEU A 157 7.77 4.52 8.18
C LEU A 157 6.39 4.87 7.61
N PHE A 158 5.47 3.93 7.61
CA PHE A 158 4.19 4.02 6.94
C PHE A 158 3.05 3.58 7.84
N SER A 159 2.40 4.54 8.49
CA SER A 159 1.26 4.30 9.38
C SER A 159 0.04 3.66 8.68
N ASN A 160 0.02 3.66 7.34
CA ASN A 160 -0.99 3.01 6.51
C ASN A 160 -0.60 1.59 6.07
N TRP A 161 0.45 1.00 6.66
CA TRP A 161 0.89 -0.36 6.31
C TRP A 161 -0.19 -1.40 6.60
N ASP A 162 -0.79 -1.35 7.79
CA ASP A 162 -1.82 -2.30 8.20
C ASP A 162 -3.06 -2.25 7.30
N ASP A 163 -3.39 -1.05 6.79
CA ASP A 163 -4.57 -0.85 5.94
C ASP A 163 -4.30 -1.14 4.45
N ASP A 164 -3.17 -0.68 3.94
CA ASP A 164 -2.87 -0.68 2.50
C ASP A 164 -1.91 -1.80 2.08
N GLY A 165 -1.22 -2.43 3.03
CA GLY A 165 -0.10 -3.34 2.76
C GLY A 165 -0.47 -4.47 1.83
N GLU A 166 -1.56 -5.18 2.08
CA GLU A 166 -1.99 -6.31 1.24
C GLU A 166 -2.25 -5.87 -0.21
N MET A 167 -2.98 -4.78 -0.40
CA MET A 167 -3.26 -4.23 -1.73
C MET A 167 -1.96 -3.79 -2.43
N VAL A 168 -1.07 -3.12 -1.72
CA VAL A 168 0.20 -2.63 -2.28
C VAL A 168 1.14 -3.77 -2.64
N ILE A 169 1.17 -4.86 -1.85
CA ILE A 169 1.90 -6.10 -2.17
C ILE A 169 1.38 -6.70 -3.48
N GLN A 170 0.06 -6.84 -3.63
CA GLN A 170 -0.55 -7.37 -4.86
C GLN A 170 -0.23 -6.49 -6.07
N LEU A 171 -0.25 -5.17 -5.91
CA LEU A 171 0.14 -4.24 -6.97
C LEU A 171 1.60 -4.39 -7.36
N LEU A 172 2.52 -4.61 -6.39
CA LEU A 172 3.94 -4.80 -6.66
C LEU A 172 4.19 -6.10 -7.42
N VAL A 173 3.58 -7.21 -6.99
CA VAL A 173 3.67 -8.48 -7.71
C VAL A 173 3.14 -8.33 -9.14
N GLY A 174 2.02 -7.66 -9.33
CA GLY A 174 1.50 -7.33 -10.67
C GLY A 174 2.45 -6.44 -11.49
N TYR A 175 3.08 -5.46 -10.87
CA TYR A 175 4.07 -4.59 -11.51
C TYR A 175 5.32 -5.35 -11.97
N LEU A 176 5.81 -6.30 -11.18
CA LEU A 176 6.94 -7.14 -11.57
C LEU A 176 6.63 -8.03 -12.80
N GLN A 177 5.35 -8.35 -13.02
CA GLN A 177 4.96 -9.08 -14.24
C GLN A 177 5.07 -8.22 -15.50
N LYS A 178 4.77 -6.93 -15.40
CA LYS A 178 4.73 -5.98 -16.54
C LYS A 178 5.21 -4.60 -16.12
N PRO A 179 6.51 -4.39 -15.88
CA PRO A 179 7.05 -3.07 -15.54
C PRO A 179 6.76 -2.04 -16.62
N GLY A 180 6.52 -0.80 -16.23
CA GLY A 180 6.23 0.32 -17.11
C GLY A 180 4.78 0.39 -17.62
N GLN A 181 3.90 -0.58 -17.26
CA GLN A 181 2.47 -0.49 -17.59
C GLN A 181 1.63 0.18 -16.48
N LEU A 182 2.11 0.19 -15.26
CA LEU A 182 1.42 0.85 -14.16
C LEU A 182 1.74 2.34 -14.19
N LEU A 183 0.70 3.16 -14.21
CA LEU A 183 0.83 4.59 -14.07
C LEU A 183 0.85 4.95 -12.57
N PHE A 184 2.02 5.26 -12.01
CA PHE A 184 2.16 5.62 -10.59
C PHE A 184 1.25 6.77 -10.16
N ASN A 185 0.92 7.66 -11.08
CA ASN A 185 -0.01 8.77 -10.83
C ASN A 185 -1.49 8.36 -10.91
N GLN A 186 -1.78 7.13 -11.38
CA GLN A 186 -3.12 6.61 -11.62
C GLN A 186 -3.26 5.19 -11.02
N MET A 187 -2.73 5.00 -9.79
CA MET A 187 -2.91 3.72 -9.07
C MET A 187 -4.39 3.39 -8.85
N LEU A 188 -5.21 4.41 -8.68
CA LEU A 188 -6.67 4.32 -8.76
C LEU A 188 -7.13 4.72 -10.17
N SER A 189 -8.10 3.98 -10.72
CA SER A 189 -8.76 4.41 -11.95
C SER A 189 -9.47 5.76 -11.72
N PRO A 190 -9.57 6.63 -12.74
CA PRO A 190 -10.24 7.92 -12.61
C PRO A 190 -11.67 7.81 -12.03
N ASP A 191 -12.40 6.75 -12.39
CA ASP A 191 -13.76 6.50 -11.89
C ASP A 191 -13.78 6.22 -10.39
N LYS A 192 -12.84 5.40 -9.89
CA LYS A 192 -12.71 5.11 -8.45
C LYS A 192 -12.28 6.34 -7.67
N GLU A 193 -11.35 7.12 -8.21
CA GLU A 193 -10.91 8.37 -7.58
C GLU A 193 -12.07 9.38 -7.51
N GLN A 194 -12.85 9.52 -8.60
CA GLN A 194 -14.02 10.38 -8.63
C GLN A 194 -15.09 9.90 -7.66
N PHE A 195 -15.35 8.60 -7.60
CA PHE A 195 -16.27 8.00 -6.63
C PHE A 195 -15.87 8.35 -5.19
N ALA A 196 -14.61 8.13 -4.82
CA ALA A 196 -14.13 8.44 -3.47
C ALA A 196 -14.29 9.93 -3.11
N LYS A 197 -13.98 10.84 -4.06
CA LYS A 197 -14.16 12.29 -3.89
C LYS A 197 -15.63 12.65 -3.74
N SER A 198 -16.50 12.06 -4.54
CA SER A 198 -17.94 12.33 -4.51
C SER A 198 -18.57 11.80 -3.23
N LEU A 199 -18.26 10.58 -2.82
CA LEU A 199 -18.76 9.99 -1.58
C LEU A 199 -18.33 10.81 -0.36
N LEU A 200 -17.04 11.14 -0.25
CA LEU A 200 -16.52 11.99 0.83
C LEU A 200 -17.30 13.31 0.91
N GLN A 201 -17.46 14.00 -0.23
CA GLN A 201 -18.14 15.29 -0.27
C GLN A 201 -19.62 15.15 0.08
N THR A 202 -20.32 14.13 -0.44
CA THR A 202 -21.74 13.90 -0.17
C THR A 202 -21.99 13.65 1.31
N VAL A 203 -21.18 12.80 1.96
CA VAL A 203 -21.32 12.54 3.39
C VAL A 203 -21.15 13.83 4.20
N ILE A 204 -20.15 14.64 3.88
CA ILE A 204 -19.91 15.91 4.60
C ILE A 204 -21.05 16.89 4.38
N ASP A 205 -21.45 17.12 3.13
CA ASP A 205 -22.47 18.13 2.78
C ASP A 205 -23.87 17.75 3.25
N LYS A 206 -24.14 16.45 3.43
CA LYS A 206 -25.47 15.94 3.79
C LYS A 206 -25.54 15.34 5.20
N ARG A 207 -24.50 15.53 6.02
CA ARG A 207 -24.35 14.85 7.30
C ARG A 207 -25.58 14.99 8.20
N GLU A 208 -26.11 16.20 8.36
CA GLU A 208 -27.31 16.44 9.17
C GLU A 208 -28.50 15.64 8.66
N TYR A 209 -28.76 15.67 7.35
CA TYR A 209 -29.85 14.93 6.73
C TYR A 209 -29.67 13.41 6.85
N LEU A 210 -28.44 12.90 6.68
CA LEU A 210 -28.14 11.48 6.87
C LEU A 210 -28.41 11.03 8.31
N GLN A 211 -28.02 11.85 9.28
CA GLN A 211 -28.30 11.58 10.69
C GLN A 211 -29.80 11.64 11.01
N GLU A 212 -30.58 12.55 10.39
CA GLU A 212 -32.04 12.57 10.50
C GLU A 212 -32.70 11.27 10.02
N LEU A 213 -32.11 10.57 9.05
CA LEU A 213 -32.58 9.27 8.57
C LEU A 213 -32.13 8.11 9.46
N ILE A 214 -30.90 8.17 9.97
CA ILE A 214 -30.28 7.09 10.76
C ILE A 214 -30.82 7.08 12.20
N VAL A 215 -30.81 8.22 12.88
CA VAL A 215 -31.13 8.32 14.32
C VAL A 215 -32.49 7.72 14.69
N PRO A 216 -33.60 7.97 13.95
CA PRO A 216 -34.89 7.36 14.27
C PRO A 216 -34.93 5.83 14.15
N LYS A 217 -33.96 5.24 13.43
CA LYS A 217 -33.85 3.78 13.26
C LYS A 217 -33.07 3.11 14.39
N LEU A 218 -32.36 3.88 15.21
CA LEU A 218 -31.56 3.42 16.36
C LEU A 218 -32.45 2.98 17.53
N LYS A 219 -33.44 2.11 17.28
CA LYS A 219 -34.34 1.57 18.31
C LYS A 219 -33.48 0.85 19.38
N ASN A 220 -33.63 1.28 20.65
CA ASN A 220 -32.87 0.73 21.80
C ASN A 220 -31.38 1.07 21.87
N TRP A 221 -30.88 1.97 21.04
CA TRP A 221 -29.52 2.46 21.09
C TRP A 221 -29.51 3.96 21.37
N ASP A 222 -28.64 4.37 22.26
CA ASP A 222 -28.39 5.79 22.53
C ASP A 222 -27.42 6.32 21.47
N PRO A 223 -27.81 7.29 20.62
CA PRO A 223 -26.95 7.84 19.57
C PRO A 223 -25.58 8.33 20.08
N GLU A 224 -25.53 8.86 21.33
CA GLU A 224 -24.29 9.36 21.93
C GLU A 224 -23.32 8.23 22.32
N ARG A 225 -23.79 6.99 22.36
CA ARG A 225 -23.00 5.80 22.71
C ARG A 225 -22.54 5.00 21.50
N ILE A 226 -22.92 5.40 20.29
CA ILE A 226 -22.51 4.73 19.06
C ILE A 226 -21.06 5.12 18.76
N ALA A 227 -20.26 4.13 18.42
CA ALA A 227 -18.89 4.39 17.99
C ALA A 227 -18.87 5.31 16.77
N LEU A 228 -18.00 6.32 16.78
CA LEU A 228 -17.87 7.28 15.67
C LEU A 228 -17.70 6.57 14.33
N LEU A 229 -16.94 5.48 14.32
CA LEU A 229 -16.67 4.71 13.12
C LEU A 229 -17.95 4.05 12.57
N ASP A 230 -18.76 3.45 13.45
CA ASP A 230 -20.03 2.83 13.04
C ASP A 230 -20.99 3.88 12.47
N MET A 231 -21.06 5.07 13.07
CA MET A 231 -21.84 6.19 12.54
C MET A 231 -21.36 6.63 11.15
N ILE A 232 -20.04 6.75 10.94
CA ILE A 232 -19.45 7.07 9.64
C ILE A 232 -19.81 6.03 8.59
N LEU A 233 -19.71 4.74 8.93
CA LEU A 233 -20.06 3.65 8.01
C LEU A 233 -21.55 3.70 7.61
N MET A 234 -22.45 4.00 8.57
CA MET A 234 -23.87 4.20 8.28
C MET A 234 -24.11 5.43 7.40
N GLU A 235 -23.47 6.58 7.71
CA GLU A 235 -23.56 7.80 6.91
C GLU A 235 -23.09 7.54 5.47
N MET A 236 -21.98 6.80 5.28
CA MET A 236 -21.49 6.41 3.96
C MET A 236 -22.46 5.48 3.23
N GLY A 237 -22.97 4.43 3.89
CA GLY A 237 -23.92 3.47 3.30
C GLY A 237 -25.21 4.14 2.85
N VAL A 238 -25.79 4.97 3.70
CA VAL A 238 -27.00 5.73 3.35
C VAL A 238 -26.74 6.72 2.22
N SER A 239 -25.55 7.35 2.19
CA SER A 239 -25.16 8.20 1.07
C SER A 239 -25.10 7.42 -0.24
N GLU A 240 -24.57 6.22 -0.25
CA GLU A 240 -24.55 5.36 -1.44
C GLU A 240 -25.96 5.01 -1.90
N PHE A 241 -26.86 4.63 -0.99
CA PHE A 241 -28.25 4.33 -1.35
C PHE A 241 -28.98 5.50 -2.01
N LEU A 242 -28.73 6.72 -1.53
CA LEU A 242 -29.47 7.88 -1.97
C LEU A 242 -28.89 8.58 -3.21
N TYR A 243 -27.57 8.48 -3.40
CA TYR A 243 -26.86 9.34 -4.37
C TYR A 243 -26.00 8.57 -5.38
N PHE A 244 -25.89 7.23 -5.26
CA PHE A 244 -25.06 6.40 -6.13
C PHE A 244 -25.86 5.23 -6.72
N GLU A 245 -26.84 5.53 -7.52
CA GLU A 245 -27.83 4.57 -8.10
C GLU A 245 -27.20 3.41 -8.87
N THR A 246 -25.96 3.53 -9.32
CA THR A 246 -25.24 2.48 -10.05
C THR A 246 -24.74 1.36 -9.14
N ILE A 247 -24.73 1.57 -7.81
CA ILE A 247 -24.29 0.58 -6.83
C ILE A 247 -25.52 -0.11 -6.23
N PRO A 248 -25.67 -1.44 -6.43
CA PRO A 248 -26.79 -2.17 -5.82
C PRO A 248 -26.73 -2.10 -4.28
N PRO A 249 -27.83 -1.83 -3.57
CA PRO A 249 -27.85 -1.73 -2.10
C PRO A 249 -27.22 -2.92 -1.39
N LYS A 250 -27.41 -4.14 -1.91
CA LYS A 250 -26.82 -5.35 -1.34
C LYS A 250 -25.28 -5.32 -1.37
N VAL A 251 -24.68 -4.72 -2.40
CA VAL A 251 -23.21 -4.56 -2.49
C VAL A 251 -22.77 -3.59 -1.43
N THR A 252 -23.39 -2.41 -1.34
CA THR A 252 -23.11 -1.42 -0.30
C THR A 252 -23.19 -2.03 1.09
N ILE A 253 -24.27 -2.73 1.42
CA ILE A 253 -24.43 -3.37 2.75
C ILE A 253 -23.27 -4.32 3.05
N ASN A 254 -22.93 -5.21 2.12
CA ASN A 254 -21.86 -6.19 2.32
C ASN A 254 -20.49 -5.49 2.57
N GLU A 255 -20.14 -4.51 1.75
CA GLU A 255 -18.88 -3.76 1.89
C GLU A 255 -18.78 -3.05 3.26
N TYR A 256 -19.87 -2.42 3.71
CA TYR A 256 -19.84 -1.72 5.01
C TYR A 256 -19.90 -2.66 6.20
N ILE A 257 -20.49 -3.86 6.08
CA ILE A 257 -20.39 -4.91 7.09
C ILE A 257 -18.94 -5.38 7.24
N ASP A 258 -18.25 -5.61 6.12
CA ASP A 258 -16.87 -6.09 6.15
C ASP A 258 -15.94 -5.00 6.70
N LEU A 259 -16.09 -3.75 6.31
CA LEU A 259 -15.40 -2.63 6.93
C LEU A 259 -15.66 -2.51 8.44
N ALA A 260 -16.91 -2.70 8.88
CA ALA A 260 -17.23 -2.65 10.31
C ALA A 260 -16.56 -3.78 11.11
N LYS A 261 -16.47 -4.99 10.54
CA LYS A 261 -15.76 -6.11 11.18
C LYS A 261 -14.27 -5.91 11.27
N GLU A 262 -13.68 -5.30 10.23
CA GLU A 262 -12.24 -5.09 10.12
C GLU A 262 -11.76 -3.97 11.05
N TYR A 263 -12.47 -2.85 11.06
CA TYR A 263 -12.02 -1.62 11.73
C TYR A 263 -12.72 -1.32 13.06
N SER A 264 -13.77 -2.06 13.43
CA SER A 264 -14.47 -1.87 14.70
C SER A 264 -14.57 -3.19 15.46
N THR A 265 -15.76 -3.76 15.59
CA THR A 265 -15.98 -5.03 16.28
C THR A 265 -16.85 -5.96 15.46
N GLN A 266 -16.84 -7.26 15.79
CA GLN A 266 -17.75 -8.20 15.14
C GLN A 266 -19.23 -7.86 15.41
N GLN A 267 -19.53 -7.28 16.57
CA GLN A 267 -20.85 -6.77 16.89
C GLN A 267 -21.23 -5.56 16.04
N SER A 268 -20.25 -4.68 15.72
CA SER A 268 -20.45 -3.54 14.83
C SER A 268 -20.89 -3.98 13.44
N GLY A 269 -20.34 -5.08 12.90
CA GLY A 269 -20.78 -5.64 11.63
C GLY A 269 -22.26 -6.04 11.64
N GLN A 270 -22.73 -6.68 12.72
CA GLN A 270 -24.15 -7.02 12.87
C GLN A 270 -25.04 -5.80 13.07
N PHE A 271 -24.55 -4.80 13.81
CA PHE A 271 -25.25 -3.56 14.05
C PHE A 271 -25.41 -2.74 12.76
N VAL A 272 -24.33 -2.51 12.01
CA VAL A 272 -24.35 -1.80 10.73
C VAL A 272 -25.27 -2.51 9.71
N ASN A 273 -25.21 -3.85 9.64
CA ASN A 273 -26.12 -4.64 8.80
C ASN A 273 -27.59 -4.37 9.16
N GLY A 274 -27.95 -4.56 10.43
CA GLY A 274 -29.33 -4.36 10.89
C GLY A 274 -29.83 -2.94 10.67
N MET A 275 -28.94 -1.96 10.69
CA MET A 275 -29.28 -0.56 10.44
C MET A 275 -29.50 -0.28 8.95
N LEU A 276 -28.56 -0.68 8.10
CA LEU A 276 -28.64 -0.43 6.66
C LEU A 276 -29.77 -1.19 5.98
N ASP A 277 -30.11 -2.41 6.47
CA ASP A 277 -31.28 -3.19 5.98
C ASP A 277 -32.63 -2.54 6.32
N ASN A 278 -32.67 -1.63 7.30
CA ASN A 278 -33.90 -0.99 7.76
C ASN A 278 -34.09 0.45 7.26
N ILE A 279 -33.15 1.00 6.50
CA ILE A 279 -33.21 2.31 5.90
C ILE A 279 -33.68 2.21 4.45
#